data_98ef3dd16bae193b5c306ae12f877ae8
#
_entry.id   98ef3dd16bae193b5c306ae12f877ae8
#
_cell.length_a   1.000
_cell.length_b   1.000
_cell.length_c   1.000
_cell.angle_alpha   90.00
_cell.angle_beta   90.00
_cell.angle_gamma   90.00
#
_symmetry.space_group_name_H-M   'P 1'
#
loop_
_entity.id
_entity.type
_entity.pdbx_description
1 polymer ?
#
loop_
_entity_poly.entity_id
_entity_poly.type
_entity_poly.pdbx_seq_one_letter_code
_entity_poly.pdbx_strand_id
1 'polypeptide(L)'
;VYGPNPAEVPRTGTISFNINGFDHGLAAAALNDYHNIQLRNGCFCAHPYVRELLKRELWEIDLDPDDTNIETLIERKRGMVRASFGLYTTIDDLKKLILAVNDLINRREEILGLYEPVGKNGYRHKYFVPSAEDIFNPEVLLAQSI
;
A
#
# COMPACT_ATOMS: atom_id res chain seq x y z
N VAL A 1 -11.43 -3.98 5.05
CA VAL A 1 -10.64 -4.30 6.25
C VAL A 1 -10.83 -5.76 6.57
N TYR A 2 -9.73 -6.45 6.86
CA TYR A 2 -9.70 -7.90 7.12
C TYR A 2 -9.55 -8.20 8.61
N GLY A 3 -10.00 -9.41 8.99
CA GLY A 3 -9.95 -9.91 10.36
C GLY A 3 -11.26 -9.70 11.14
N PRO A 4 -11.32 -10.18 12.39
CA PRO A 4 -12.53 -10.15 13.20
C PRO A 4 -12.95 -8.72 13.56
N ASN A 5 -14.23 -8.55 13.88
CA ASN A 5 -14.76 -7.29 14.37
C ASN A 5 -14.09 -6.91 15.69
N PRO A 6 -13.50 -5.70 15.81
CA PRO A 6 -12.84 -5.27 17.05
C PRO A 6 -13.78 -5.10 18.24
N ALA A 7 -15.09 -5.01 18.01
CA ALA A 7 -16.09 -5.01 19.08
C ALA A 7 -16.30 -6.40 19.71
N GLU A 8 -15.95 -7.45 19.00
CA GLU A 8 -16.15 -8.85 19.44
C GLU A 8 -14.86 -9.50 19.93
N VAL A 9 -13.72 -9.13 19.32
CA VAL A 9 -12.43 -9.74 19.63
C VAL A 9 -11.37 -8.64 19.77
N PRO A 10 -10.60 -8.62 20.88
CA PRO A 10 -9.47 -7.71 21.02
C PRO A 10 -8.48 -7.87 19.85
N ARG A 11 -8.02 -6.75 19.31
CA ARG A 11 -7.06 -6.73 18.19
C ARG A 11 -5.73 -6.10 18.63
N THR A 12 -4.68 -6.52 17.99
CA THR A 12 -3.38 -5.86 18.10
C THR A 12 -3.40 -4.53 17.34
N GLY A 13 -2.40 -3.68 17.55
CA GLY A 13 -2.22 -2.43 16.82
C GLY A 13 -1.84 -2.63 15.34
N THR A 14 -2.45 -3.60 14.66
CA THR A 14 -2.20 -3.92 13.26
C THR A 14 -3.51 -4.10 12.51
N ILE A 15 -3.68 -3.38 11.40
CA ILE A 15 -4.87 -3.44 10.56
C ILE A 15 -4.42 -3.77 9.14
N SER A 16 -5.01 -4.82 8.55
CA SER A 16 -4.85 -5.16 7.14
C SER A 16 -6.10 -4.78 6.36
N PHE A 17 -5.91 -4.16 5.20
CA PHE A 17 -7.02 -3.70 4.36
C PHE A 17 -6.61 -3.65 2.88
N ASN A 18 -7.61 -3.58 2.01
CA ASN A 18 -7.45 -3.19 0.61
C ASN A 18 -8.39 -2.02 0.30
N ILE A 19 -8.05 -1.27 -0.74
CA ILE A 19 -8.87 -0.20 -1.28
C ILE A 19 -9.42 -0.68 -2.61
N ASN A 20 -10.76 -0.70 -2.75
CA ASN A 20 -11.39 -1.15 -3.98
C ASN A 20 -10.90 -0.35 -5.19
N GLY A 21 -10.44 -1.08 -6.20
CA GLY A 21 -9.91 -0.50 -7.43
C GLY A 21 -8.45 -0.08 -7.37
N PHE A 22 -7.75 -0.36 -6.26
CA PHE A 22 -6.30 -0.24 -6.17
C PHE A 22 -5.66 -1.60 -5.91
N ASP A 23 -4.56 -1.88 -6.59
CA ASP A 23 -3.67 -2.94 -6.15
C ASP A 23 -2.98 -2.53 -4.83
N HIS A 24 -2.73 -3.48 -3.96
CA HIS A 24 -2.10 -3.20 -2.66
C HIS A 24 -0.75 -2.49 -2.79
N GLY A 25 0.03 -2.81 -3.83
CA GLY A 25 1.31 -2.15 -4.11
C GLY A 25 1.14 -0.69 -4.50
N LEU A 26 0.16 -0.39 -5.36
CA LEU A 26 -0.17 0.96 -5.77
C LEU A 26 -0.69 1.80 -4.59
N ALA A 27 -1.60 1.24 -3.79
CA ALA A 27 -2.11 1.93 -2.61
C ALA A 27 -0.98 2.30 -1.63
N ALA A 28 -0.04 1.39 -1.39
CA ALA A 28 1.11 1.66 -0.52
C ALA A 28 2.04 2.72 -1.11
N ALA A 29 2.34 2.66 -2.41
CA ALA A 29 3.18 3.65 -3.09
C ALA A 29 2.54 5.04 -3.04
N ALA A 30 1.26 5.17 -3.40
CA ALA A 30 0.58 6.44 -3.41
C ALA A 30 0.43 7.06 -2.02
N LEU A 31 0.16 6.26 -0.98
CA LEU A 31 0.13 6.73 0.41
C LEU A 31 1.49 7.26 0.87
N ASN A 32 2.58 6.60 0.45
CA ASN A 32 3.92 7.08 0.73
C ASN A 32 4.22 8.40 0.01
N ASP A 33 3.99 8.46 -1.29
CA ASP A 33 4.44 9.55 -2.15
C ASP A 33 3.63 10.84 -1.92
N TYR A 34 2.31 10.74 -1.73
CA TYR A 34 1.44 11.91 -1.53
C TYR A 34 1.23 12.31 -0.07
N HIS A 35 1.35 11.36 0.86
CA HIS A 35 0.98 11.60 2.26
C HIS A 35 2.09 11.30 3.25
N ASN A 36 3.27 10.84 2.78
CA ASN A 36 4.39 10.41 3.62
C ASN A 36 3.99 9.37 4.68
N ILE A 37 3.08 8.45 4.28
CA ILE A 37 2.59 7.37 5.13
C ILE A 37 3.13 6.04 4.59
N GLN A 38 4.14 5.50 5.25
CA GLN A 38 4.76 4.24 4.88
C GLN A 38 3.99 3.06 5.45
N LEU A 39 3.45 2.22 4.57
CA LEU A 39 2.73 1.02 4.90
C LEU A 39 3.40 -0.19 4.27
N ARG A 40 3.27 -1.33 4.90
CA ARG A 40 3.72 -2.59 4.31
C ARG A 40 2.62 -3.16 3.41
N ASN A 41 3.02 -3.73 2.28
CA ASN A 41 2.11 -4.40 1.34
C ASN A 41 2.55 -5.85 1.05
N GLY A 42 1.64 -6.65 0.53
CA GLY A 42 1.86 -8.04 0.14
C GLY A 42 1.26 -9.07 1.09
N CYS A 43 1.87 -10.26 1.18
CA CYS A 43 1.37 -11.38 1.99
C CYS A 43 1.98 -11.46 3.40
N PHE A 44 2.93 -10.62 3.76
CA PHE A 44 3.53 -10.53 5.10
C PHE A 44 4.13 -11.86 5.64
N CYS A 45 4.60 -12.73 4.75
CA CYS A 45 5.00 -14.11 5.05
C CYS A 45 3.87 -15.01 5.61
N ALA A 46 2.61 -14.58 5.52
CA ALA A 46 1.41 -15.28 5.98
C ALA A 46 0.55 -15.77 4.80
N HIS A 47 1.18 -16.30 3.75
CA HIS A 47 0.54 -16.67 2.49
C HIS A 47 -0.75 -17.51 2.62
N PRO A 48 -0.79 -18.58 3.45
CA PRO A 48 -2.02 -19.36 3.59
C PRO A 48 -3.17 -18.55 4.17
N TYR A 49 -2.89 -17.72 5.18
CA TYR A 49 -3.89 -16.88 5.83
C TYR A 49 -4.40 -15.77 4.91
N VAL A 50 -3.49 -15.08 4.23
CA VAL A 50 -3.86 -14.04 3.26
C VAL A 50 -4.70 -14.62 2.11
N ARG A 51 -4.32 -15.80 1.62
CA ARG A 51 -5.08 -16.51 0.59
C ARG A 51 -6.51 -16.82 1.04
N GLU A 52 -6.69 -17.25 2.28
CA GLU A 52 -8.03 -17.55 2.82
C GLU A 52 -8.87 -16.27 2.97
N LEU A 53 -8.27 -15.17 3.43
CA LEU A 53 -8.96 -13.88 3.55
C LEU A 53 -9.36 -13.29 2.19
N LEU A 54 -8.53 -13.46 1.16
CA LEU A 54 -8.76 -12.94 -0.20
C LEU A 54 -9.51 -13.92 -1.11
N LYS A 55 -9.96 -15.06 -0.61
CA LYS A 55 -10.52 -16.15 -1.40
C LYS A 55 -11.65 -15.70 -2.33
N ARG A 56 -12.54 -14.83 -1.88
CA ARG A 56 -13.63 -14.28 -2.71
C ARG A 56 -13.11 -13.35 -3.80
N GLU A 57 -12.19 -12.46 -3.46
CA GLU A 57 -11.61 -11.47 -4.38
C GLU A 57 -10.74 -12.13 -5.47
N LEU A 58 -10.09 -13.25 -5.14
CA LEU A 58 -9.27 -14.00 -6.10
C LEU A 58 -10.09 -14.77 -7.13
N TRP A 59 -11.33 -15.15 -6.81
CA TRP A 59 -12.24 -15.81 -7.76
C TRP A 59 -12.89 -14.84 -8.74
N GLU A 60 -12.90 -13.56 -8.43
CA GLU A 60 -13.46 -12.49 -9.26
C GLU A 60 -12.43 -11.89 -10.24
N ILE A 61 -11.20 -12.41 -10.27
CA ILE A 61 -10.19 -11.98 -11.24
C ILE A 61 -10.54 -12.61 -12.58
N ASP A 62 -10.97 -11.78 -13.51
CA ASP A 62 -11.17 -12.15 -14.90
C ASP A 62 -9.76 -12.31 -15.54
N LEU A 63 -9.33 -13.56 -15.62
CA LEU A 63 -8.02 -13.93 -16.18
C LEU A 63 -8.22 -14.24 -17.65
N ASP A 64 -7.61 -13.46 -18.53
CA ASP A 64 -7.46 -13.83 -19.92
C ASP A 64 -6.49 -15.03 -20.01
N PRO A 65 -6.95 -16.20 -20.48
CA PRO A 65 -6.09 -17.40 -20.57
C PRO A 65 -4.86 -17.21 -21.46
N ASP A 66 -4.90 -16.24 -22.38
CA ASP A 66 -3.81 -15.95 -23.32
C ASP A 66 -2.82 -14.91 -22.78
N ASP A 67 -3.06 -14.34 -21.58
CA ASP A 67 -2.14 -13.39 -20.97
C ASP A 67 -0.89 -14.11 -20.46
N THR A 68 0.24 -13.85 -21.10
CA THR A 68 1.56 -14.40 -20.74
C THR A 68 2.06 -13.97 -19.36
N ASN A 69 1.36 -13.04 -18.69
CA ASN A 69 1.71 -12.47 -17.40
C ASN A 69 0.75 -12.85 -16.25
N ILE A 70 -0.05 -13.90 -16.42
CA ILE A 70 -1.06 -14.36 -15.44
C ILE A 70 -0.47 -14.47 -14.02
N GLU A 71 0.73 -15.07 -13.90
CA GLU A 71 1.37 -15.26 -12.60
C GLU A 71 1.68 -13.93 -11.90
N THR A 72 2.17 -12.95 -12.65
CA THR A 72 2.42 -11.59 -12.17
C THR A 72 1.13 -10.86 -11.78
N LEU A 73 0.08 -11.03 -12.57
CA LEU A 73 -1.23 -10.45 -12.29
C LEU A 73 -1.82 -11.03 -11.00
N ILE A 74 -1.77 -12.35 -10.86
CA ILE A 74 -2.21 -13.04 -9.64
C ILE A 74 -1.40 -12.57 -8.42
N GLU A 75 -0.09 -12.41 -8.52
CA GLU A 75 0.73 -11.93 -7.40
C GLU A 75 0.39 -10.49 -7.01
N ARG A 76 0.11 -9.60 -7.97
CA ARG A 76 -0.35 -8.23 -7.70
C ARG A 76 -1.70 -8.17 -6.98
N LYS A 77 -2.58 -9.11 -7.26
CA LYS A 77 -3.89 -9.23 -6.60
C LYS A 77 -3.83 -9.97 -5.27
N ARG A 78 -2.80 -10.80 -5.05
CA ARG A 78 -2.58 -11.57 -3.83
C ARG A 78 -1.83 -10.79 -2.78
N GLY A 79 -2.44 -9.78 -2.21
CA GLY A 79 -1.82 -9.04 -1.13
C GLY A 79 -2.79 -8.08 -0.47
N MET A 80 -2.33 -7.52 0.61
CA MET A 80 -3.05 -6.50 1.37
C MET A 80 -2.09 -5.39 1.75
N VAL A 81 -2.62 -4.24 2.09
CA VAL A 81 -1.91 -3.18 2.79
C VAL A 81 -2.04 -3.42 4.29
N ARG A 82 -0.97 -3.21 5.03
CA ARG A 82 -0.96 -3.35 6.49
C ARG A 82 -0.45 -2.07 7.15
N ALA A 83 -1.31 -1.46 7.94
CA ALA A 83 -0.95 -0.42 8.89
C ALA A 83 -0.58 -1.06 10.23
N SER A 84 0.55 -0.66 10.81
CA SER A 84 0.99 -1.11 12.14
C SER A 84 1.21 0.13 13.01
N PHE A 85 0.59 0.13 14.17
CA PHE A 85 0.64 1.24 15.12
C PHE A 85 1.59 0.91 16.26
N GLY A 86 2.56 1.80 16.48
CA GLY A 86 3.52 1.70 17.56
C GLY A 86 3.06 2.45 18.82
N LEU A 87 3.84 2.36 19.88
CA LEU A 87 3.57 3.04 21.15
C LEU A 87 3.53 4.58 21.01
N TYR A 88 4.17 5.11 20.00
CA TYR A 88 4.26 6.53 19.68
C TYR A 88 3.17 7.02 18.72
N THR A 89 2.34 6.11 18.19
CA THR A 89 1.27 6.47 17.26
C THR A 89 0.15 7.22 17.99
N THR A 90 -0.20 8.39 17.49
CA THR A 90 -1.21 9.25 18.07
C THR A 90 -2.55 9.12 17.35
N ILE A 91 -3.61 9.64 17.96
CA ILE A 91 -4.94 9.74 17.33
C ILE A 91 -4.88 10.59 16.05
N ASP A 92 -4.03 11.61 16.03
CA ASP A 92 -3.90 12.48 14.84
C ASP A 92 -3.19 11.75 13.68
N ASP A 93 -2.28 10.82 13.96
CA ASP A 93 -1.72 9.95 12.92
C ASP A 93 -2.78 9.03 12.32
N LEU A 94 -3.70 8.50 13.13
CA LEU A 94 -4.83 7.72 12.65
C LEU A 94 -5.78 8.55 11.78
N LYS A 95 -6.07 9.79 12.18
CA LYS A 95 -6.89 10.71 11.37
C LYS A 95 -6.22 11.01 10.04
N LYS A 96 -4.90 11.26 10.02
CA LYS A 96 -4.13 11.46 8.78
C LYS A 96 -4.22 10.26 7.86
N LEU A 97 -4.08 9.05 8.39
CA LEU A 97 -4.23 7.83 7.59
C LEU A 97 -5.62 7.73 6.95
N ILE A 98 -6.68 8.00 7.72
CA ILE A 98 -8.06 7.97 7.21
C ILE A 98 -8.26 9.02 6.10
N LEU A 99 -7.77 10.25 6.31
CA LEU A 99 -7.86 11.31 5.31
C LEU A 99 -7.08 10.96 4.04
N ALA A 100 -5.89 10.40 4.20
CA ALA A 100 -5.06 9.95 3.07
C ALA A 100 -5.74 8.84 2.25
N VAL A 101 -6.33 7.84 2.91
CA VAL A 101 -7.09 6.78 2.22
C VAL A 101 -8.29 7.37 1.47
N ASN A 102 -9.02 8.31 2.08
CA ASN A 102 -10.15 8.97 1.42
C ASN A 102 -9.69 9.82 0.22
N ASP A 103 -8.54 10.50 0.32
CA ASP A 103 -7.98 11.26 -0.80
C ASP A 103 -7.64 10.31 -1.98
N LEU A 104 -7.02 9.17 -1.72
CA LEU A 104 -6.75 8.18 -2.76
C LEU A 104 -8.05 7.70 -3.44
N ILE A 105 -9.08 7.43 -2.66
CA ILE A 105 -10.38 6.99 -3.20
C ILE A 105 -10.99 8.06 -4.09
N ASN A 106 -10.96 9.32 -3.67
CA ASN A 106 -11.53 10.44 -4.40
C ASN A 106 -10.76 10.77 -5.69
N ARG A 107 -9.43 10.57 -5.68
CA ARG A 107 -8.54 10.84 -6.83
C ARG A 107 -8.16 9.56 -7.58
N ARG A 108 -8.96 8.52 -7.48
CA ARG A 108 -8.63 7.18 -7.98
C ARG A 108 -8.16 7.20 -9.45
N GLU A 109 -8.94 7.75 -10.35
CA GLU A 109 -8.63 7.73 -11.79
C GLU A 109 -7.35 8.52 -12.11
N GLU A 110 -7.13 9.63 -11.43
CA GLU A 110 -5.89 10.41 -11.54
C GLU A 110 -4.69 9.57 -11.10
N ILE A 111 -4.74 8.96 -9.92
CA ILE A 111 -3.63 8.18 -9.37
C ILE A 111 -3.32 6.96 -10.24
N LEU A 112 -4.34 6.23 -10.69
CA LEU A 112 -4.16 5.12 -11.63
C LEU A 112 -3.42 5.54 -12.91
N GLY A 113 -3.69 6.73 -13.42
CA GLY A 113 -3.02 7.29 -14.60
C GLY A 113 -1.55 7.67 -14.37
N LEU A 114 -1.17 8.01 -13.13
CA LEU A 114 0.15 8.54 -12.78
C LEU A 114 1.19 7.46 -12.42
N TYR A 115 0.77 6.24 -12.17
CA TYR A 115 1.67 5.16 -11.77
C TYR A 115 1.82 4.09 -12.85
N GLU A 116 2.95 3.43 -12.86
CA GLU A 116 3.23 2.24 -13.64
C GLU A 116 3.74 1.11 -12.74
N PRO A 117 3.37 -0.14 -13.05
CA PRO A 117 3.84 -1.28 -12.28
C PRO A 117 5.33 -1.54 -12.51
N VAL A 118 6.07 -1.87 -11.43
CA VAL A 118 7.48 -2.24 -11.47
C VAL A 118 7.68 -3.54 -10.71
N GLY A 119 8.29 -4.54 -11.38
CA GLY A 119 8.45 -5.87 -10.81
C GLY A 119 7.12 -6.54 -10.46
N LYS A 120 7.12 -7.38 -9.43
CA LYS A 120 5.96 -8.19 -9.07
C LYS A 120 4.87 -7.42 -8.34
N ASN A 121 5.24 -6.60 -7.35
CA ASN A 121 4.30 -5.94 -6.43
C ASN A 121 4.61 -4.45 -6.21
N GLY A 122 5.54 -3.88 -6.98
CA GLY A 122 5.92 -2.49 -6.88
C GLY A 122 5.19 -1.59 -7.87
N TYR A 123 5.15 -0.31 -7.57
CA TYR A 123 4.66 0.75 -8.43
C TYR A 123 5.61 1.93 -8.37
N ARG A 124 5.74 2.63 -9.50
CA ARG A 124 6.55 3.83 -9.62
C ARG A 124 5.71 4.95 -10.23
N HIS A 125 5.84 6.14 -9.69
CA HIS A 125 5.23 7.33 -10.27
C HIS A 125 5.95 7.69 -11.60
N LYS A 126 5.19 7.89 -12.67
CA LYS A 126 5.73 8.08 -14.03
C LYS A 126 6.58 9.34 -14.19
N TYR A 127 6.24 10.38 -13.45
CA TYR A 127 6.84 11.71 -13.62
C TYR A 127 7.71 12.14 -12.43
N PHE A 128 7.63 11.45 -11.31
CA PHE A 128 8.44 11.74 -10.13
C PHE A 128 9.48 10.65 -9.92
N VAL A 129 10.72 11.01 -10.16
CA VAL A 129 11.89 10.18 -9.86
C VAL A 129 12.73 10.96 -8.87
N PRO A 130 12.61 10.69 -7.56
CA PRO A 130 13.46 11.36 -6.58
C PRO A 130 14.92 11.01 -6.86
N SER A 131 15.76 12.02 -6.98
CA SER A 131 17.20 11.79 -7.01
C SER A 131 17.69 11.47 -5.59
N ALA A 132 18.73 10.63 -5.47
CA ALA A 132 19.33 10.35 -4.16
C ALA A 132 19.90 11.62 -3.52
N GLU A 133 20.33 12.58 -4.34
CA GLU A 133 20.85 13.88 -3.92
C GLU A 133 19.77 14.78 -3.33
N ASP A 134 18.52 14.70 -3.83
CA ASP A 134 17.39 15.48 -3.32
C ASP A 134 16.85 14.93 -2.00
N ILE A 135 17.03 13.62 -1.75
CA ILE A 135 16.49 12.95 -0.56
C ILE A 135 17.47 13.01 0.62
N PHE A 136 18.75 12.87 0.35
CA PHE A 136 19.78 12.84 1.39
C PHE A 136 21.10 13.40 0.91
N ASN A 137 21.40 14.63 1.28
CA ASN A 137 22.71 15.22 1.12
C ASN A 137 23.34 15.51 2.49
N PRO A 138 24.24 14.65 2.98
CA PRO A 138 24.83 14.80 4.29
C PRO A 138 25.69 16.09 4.43
N GLU A 139 26.23 16.60 3.34
CA GLU A 139 27.02 17.84 3.35
C GLU A 139 26.15 19.07 3.63
N VAL A 140 24.94 19.11 3.08
CA VAL A 140 23.97 20.19 3.33
C VAL A 140 23.48 20.15 4.77
N LEU A 141 23.24 18.96 5.32
CA LEU A 141 22.82 18.80 6.72
C LEU A 141 23.93 19.21 7.71
N LEU A 142 25.17 18.88 7.42
CA LEU A 142 26.34 19.28 8.25
C LEU A 142 26.60 20.80 8.18
N ALA A 143 26.41 21.43 7.03
CA ALA A 143 26.56 22.86 6.86
C ALA A 143 25.50 23.70 7.60
N GLN A 144 24.34 23.15 7.90
CA GLN A 144 23.27 23.79 8.67
C GLN A 144 23.42 23.63 10.19
N SER A 145 24.40 22.85 10.64
CA SER A 145 24.64 22.53 12.07
C SER A 145 25.78 23.34 12.70
N ILE A 146 26.36 24.30 11.99
CA ILE A 146 27.38 25.25 12.44
C ILE A 146 26.76 26.65 12.43
#